data_28f78c531e2b3bf2dfcd86d5be100b9d
#
_entry.id   28f78c531e2b3bf2dfcd86d5be100b9d
#
_cell.length_a   1.000
_cell.length_b   1.000
_cell.length_c   1.000
_cell.angle_alpha   90.00
_cell.angle_beta   90.00
_cell.angle_gamma   90.00
#
_symmetry.space_group_name_H-M   'P 1'
#
loop_
_entity.id
_entity.type
_entity.pdbx_description
1 polymer ?
#
loop_
_entity_poly.entity_id
_entity_poly.type
_entity_poly.pdbx_seq_one_letter_code
_entity_poly.pdbx_strand_id
1 'polypeptide(L)'
;MTQPGKQDVALIVGGGPGISSSCVRLFAEEGMRVAVAARDPDKPVLQALEKKHGVRRYACDASDPGAVELLFQNVVRDLGAPTLVVHNIDGRVQGIFRKGITEADPAMALETLRNAAFSAFLIGQQAARLMRDNKPDTNGAKGTIIFTNASAALKGFPASAAFAMACQAKSGLAQSMARELMPQGINVANVPIDAAIGWTQDDGTRAHRLAGTTVDDNMADPDRIAETYLQLHRQHRSTWAFEIVLRPWVEKW
;
A
#
# COMPACT_ATOMS: atom_id res chain seq x y z
N MET A 1 -28.29 -5.83 -7.88
CA MET A 1 -28.83 -4.80 -6.98
C MET A 1 -28.17 -5.00 -5.63
N THR A 2 -27.17 -4.20 -5.31
CA THR A 2 -26.51 -4.19 -4.00
C THR A 2 -27.50 -3.59 -2.99
N GLN A 3 -27.78 -4.34 -1.93
CA GLN A 3 -28.53 -3.79 -0.79
C GLN A 3 -27.80 -2.53 -0.28
N PRO A 4 -28.48 -1.52 0.25
CA PRO A 4 -27.87 -0.41 0.96
C PRO A 4 -27.32 -0.94 2.29
N GLY A 5 -26.21 -1.65 2.22
CA GLY A 5 -25.43 -2.16 3.33
C GLY A 5 -24.20 -1.30 3.50
N LYS A 6 -23.76 -1.14 4.72
CA LYS A 6 -22.61 -0.39 5.23
C LYS A 6 -21.55 -0.12 4.12
N GLN A 7 -21.43 1.13 3.71
CA GLN A 7 -20.48 1.57 2.69
C GLN A 7 -19.05 1.22 3.12
N ASP A 8 -18.29 0.55 2.27
CA ASP A 8 -16.90 0.18 2.55
C ASP A 8 -16.04 1.38 2.91
N VAL A 9 -15.08 1.15 3.80
CA VAL A 9 -14.11 2.16 4.22
C VAL A 9 -12.71 1.69 3.81
N ALA A 10 -12.04 2.48 2.98
CA ALA A 10 -10.66 2.23 2.57
C ALA A 10 -9.70 3.18 3.29
N LEU A 11 -8.63 2.65 3.86
CA LEU A 11 -7.52 3.41 4.43
C LEU A 11 -6.25 3.14 3.62
N ILE A 12 -5.69 4.18 3.02
CA ILE A 12 -4.41 4.12 2.29
C ILE A 12 -3.35 4.81 3.13
N VAL A 13 -2.30 4.09 3.53
CA VAL A 13 -1.18 4.61 4.31
C VAL A 13 0.06 4.73 3.44
N GLY A 14 0.61 5.94 3.35
CA GLY A 14 1.70 6.30 2.46
C GLY A 14 1.24 7.17 1.29
N GLY A 15 0.48 8.24 1.58
CA GLY A 15 -0.08 9.14 0.58
C GLY A 15 0.98 9.82 -0.29
N GLY A 16 0.83 9.69 -1.61
CA GLY A 16 1.72 10.24 -2.64
C GLY A 16 1.11 10.18 -4.04
N PRO A 17 1.79 10.71 -5.07
CA PRO A 17 1.22 10.90 -6.41
C PRO A 17 1.04 9.63 -7.25
N GLY A 18 1.70 8.53 -6.91
CA GLY A 18 1.61 7.28 -7.67
C GLY A 18 0.44 6.39 -7.21
N ILE A 19 0.75 5.17 -6.80
CA ILE A 19 -0.22 4.13 -6.42
C ILE A 19 -1.28 4.64 -5.44
N SER A 20 -0.88 5.39 -4.40
CA SER A 20 -1.83 5.90 -3.39
C SER A 20 -2.88 6.82 -4.00
N SER A 21 -2.49 7.75 -4.89
CA SER A 21 -3.46 8.63 -5.55
C SER A 21 -4.41 7.86 -6.46
N SER A 22 -3.91 6.85 -7.17
CA SER A 22 -4.73 5.99 -8.02
C SER A 22 -5.73 5.16 -7.20
N CYS A 23 -5.29 4.58 -6.07
CA CYS A 23 -6.18 3.90 -5.14
C CYS A 23 -7.27 4.83 -4.60
N VAL A 24 -6.87 6.03 -4.17
CA VAL A 24 -7.82 7.03 -3.62
C VAL A 24 -8.90 7.38 -4.64
N ARG A 25 -8.50 7.68 -5.90
CA ARG A 25 -9.47 8.00 -6.96
C ARG A 25 -10.41 6.83 -7.21
N LEU A 26 -9.86 5.68 -7.55
CA LEU A 26 -10.64 4.50 -7.91
C LEU A 26 -11.60 4.09 -6.79
N PHE A 27 -11.12 4.00 -5.55
CA PHE A 27 -11.97 3.54 -4.45
C PHE A 27 -13.09 4.54 -4.13
N ALA A 28 -12.84 5.86 -4.26
CA ALA A 28 -13.87 6.87 -4.11
C ALA A 28 -14.91 6.80 -5.26
N GLU A 29 -14.48 6.60 -6.51
CA GLU A 29 -15.34 6.42 -7.67
C GLU A 29 -16.21 5.15 -7.56
N GLU A 30 -15.69 4.11 -6.91
CA GLU A 30 -16.42 2.87 -6.60
C GLU A 30 -17.33 3.00 -5.35
N GLY A 31 -17.47 4.21 -4.82
CA GLY A 31 -18.41 4.53 -3.74
C GLY A 31 -17.90 4.22 -2.33
N MET A 32 -16.61 3.93 -2.14
CA MET A 32 -16.03 3.74 -0.81
C MET A 32 -15.83 5.07 -0.10
N ARG A 33 -15.90 5.10 1.23
CA ARG A 33 -15.39 6.20 2.04
C ARG A 33 -13.88 6.03 2.19
N VAL A 34 -13.11 7.02 1.75
CA VAL A 34 -11.66 6.89 1.64
C VAL A 34 -10.94 7.79 2.61
N ALA A 35 -10.01 7.20 3.37
CA ALA A 35 -8.99 7.85 4.17
C ALA A 35 -7.62 7.69 3.52
N VAL A 36 -6.81 8.76 3.52
CA VAL A 36 -5.41 8.70 3.12
C VAL A 36 -4.53 9.31 4.20
N ALA A 37 -3.48 8.58 4.59
CA ALA A 37 -2.56 9.00 5.63
C ALA A 37 -1.14 9.20 5.08
N ALA A 38 -0.50 10.27 5.53
CA ALA A 38 0.89 10.60 5.21
C ALA A 38 1.52 11.38 6.36
N ARG A 39 2.87 11.41 6.44
CA ARG A 39 3.58 12.29 7.41
C ARG A 39 3.24 13.76 7.20
N ASP A 40 3.11 14.16 5.95
CA ASP A 40 2.61 15.47 5.54
C ASP A 40 1.30 15.25 4.75
N PRO A 41 0.12 15.50 5.38
CA PRO A 41 -1.18 15.38 4.73
C PRO A 41 -1.50 16.56 3.82
N ASP A 42 -0.75 17.67 3.93
CA ASP A 42 -1.02 18.91 3.20
C ASP A 42 -0.32 19.00 1.85
N LYS A 43 0.29 17.91 1.40
CA LYS A 43 0.81 17.82 0.03
C LYS A 43 -0.25 18.22 -1.00
N PRO A 44 0.09 19.04 -2.01
CA PRO A 44 -0.86 19.51 -3.02
C PRO A 44 -1.70 18.40 -3.66
N VAL A 45 -1.08 17.26 -3.96
CA VAL A 45 -1.78 16.09 -4.52
C VAL A 45 -2.87 15.55 -3.59
N LEU A 46 -2.64 15.52 -2.28
CA LEU A 46 -3.63 15.02 -1.32
C LEU A 46 -4.76 16.03 -1.09
N GLN A 47 -4.44 17.33 -1.10
CA GLN A 47 -5.45 18.40 -1.07
C GLN A 47 -6.37 18.36 -2.29
N ALA A 48 -5.79 18.13 -3.47
CA ALA A 48 -6.56 18.00 -4.72
C ALA A 48 -7.50 16.78 -4.67
N LEU A 49 -7.05 15.64 -4.14
CA LEU A 49 -7.86 14.44 -3.97
C LEU A 49 -9.02 14.67 -2.98
N GLU A 50 -8.77 15.33 -1.85
CA GLU A 50 -9.82 15.69 -0.90
C GLU A 50 -10.88 16.58 -1.56
N LYS A 51 -10.44 17.65 -2.24
CA LYS A 51 -11.36 18.59 -2.92
C LYS A 51 -12.19 17.90 -4.01
N LYS A 52 -11.58 16.99 -4.78
CA LYS A 52 -12.24 16.37 -5.94
C LYS A 52 -13.13 15.17 -5.56
N HIS A 53 -12.69 14.37 -4.60
CA HIS A 53 -13.33 13.08 -4.28
C HIS A 53 -13.90 13.00 -2.86
N GLY A 54 -13.80 14.06 -2.05
CA GLY A 54 -14.34 14.10 -0.69
C GLY A 54 -13.64 13.16 0.29
N VAL A 55 -12.40 12.77 0.00
CA VAL A 55 -11.63 11.86 0.87
C VAL A 55 -11.14 12.58 2.12
N ARG A 56 -10.82 11.83 3.19
CA ARG A 56 -10.27 12.38 4.43
C ARG A 56 -8.75 12.20 4.47
N ARG A 57 -8.03 13.26 4.82
CA ARG A 57 -6.57 13.26 4.98
C ARG A 57 -6.19 13.22 6.46
N TYR A 58 -5.17 12.44 6.79
CA TYR A 58 -4.66 12.30 8.16
C TYR A 58 -3.14 12.41 8.20
N ALA A 59 -2.63 13.14 9.21
CA ALA A 59 -1.21 13.10 9.54
C ALA A 59 -0.89 11.80 10.27
N CYS A 60 0.14 11.07 9.81
CA CYS A 60 0.61 9.87 10.50
C CYS A 60 2.06 9.54 10.12
N ASP A 61 2.92 9.43 11.10
CA ASP A 61 4.15 8.65 10.97
C ASP A 61 3.80 7.18 11.24
N ALA A 62 3.75 6.39 10.19
CA ALA A 62 3.38 4.98 10.28
C ALA A 62 4.42 4.11 11.02
N SER A 63 5.60 4.66 11.33
CA SER A 63 6.63 4.01 12.15
C SER A 63 6.51 4.31 13.65
N ASP A 64 5.55 5.15 14.05
CA ASP A 64 5.24 5.48 15.44
C ASP A 64 3.96 4.75 15.90
N PRO A 65 4.04 3.89 16.94
CA PRO A 65 2.87 3.14 17.41
C PRO A 65 1.71 4.02 17.88
N GLY A 66 2.00 5.14 18.55
CA GLY A 66 0.98 6.06 19.05
C GLY A 66 0.28 6.81 17.92
N ALA A 67 1.04 7.27 16.91
CA ALA A 67 0.48 7.92 15.73
C ALA A 67 -0.40 6.95 14.93
N VAL A 68 -0.03 5.68 14.82
CA VAL A 68 -0.83 4.65 14.13
C VAL A 68 -2.12 4.37 14.90
N GLU A 69 -2.06 4.20 16.21
CA GLU A 69 -3.26 4.01 17.03
C GLU A 69 -4.24 5.18 16.87
N LEU A 70 -3.75 6.41 16.98
CA LEU A 70 -4.56 7.62 16.81
C LEU A 70 -5.15 7.73 15.39
N LEU A 71 -4.39 7.35 14.35
CA LEU A 71 -4.89 7.30 12.98
C LEU A 71 -6.13 6.40 12.89
N PHE A 72 -6.05 5.17 13.39
CA PHE A 72 -7.17 4.23 13.31
C PHE A 72 -8.37 4.68 14.14
N GLN A 73 -8.15 5.26 15.33
CA GLN A 73 -9.23 5.86 16.14
C GLN A 73 -9.95 6.97 15.37
N ASN A 74 -9.20 7.88 14.74
CA ASN A 74 -9.76 8.98 13.96
C ASN A 74 -10.54 8.45 12.73
N VAL A 75 -9.99 7.49 12.00
CA VAL A 75 -10.67 6.89 10.83
C VAL A 75 -11.97 6.21 11.25
N VAL A 76 -11.96 5.46 12.35
CA VAL A 76 -13.18 4.80 12.86
C VAL A 76 -14.24 5.83 13.28
N ARG A 77 -13.84 6.91 13.95
CA ARG A 77 -14.75 7.97 14.36
C ARG A 77 -15.37 8.68 13.16
N ASP A 78 -14.57 9.01 12.14
CA ASP A 78 -14.99 9.88 11.04
C ASP A 78 -15.66 9.10 9.89
N LEU A 79 -15.20 7.88 9.62
CA LEU A 79 -15.61 7.07 8.47
C LEU A 79 -16.16 5.68 8.86
N GLY A 80 -15.87 5.19 10.03
CA GLY A 80 -16.18 3.82 10.46
C GLY A 80 -14.99 2.86 10.30
N ALA A 81 -15.19 1.62 10.75
CA ALA A 81 -14.14 0.61 10.74
C ALA A 81 -13.71 0.27 9.30
N PRO A 82 -12.41 0.32 8.98
CA PRO A 82 -11.91 -0.02 7.65
C PRO A 82 -12.23 -1.46 7.25
N THR A 83 -12.63 -1.63 5.98
CA THR A 83 -12.79 -2.92 5.32
C THR A 83 -11.66 -3.20 4.34
N LEU A 84 -10.95 -2.15 3.89
CA LEU A 84 -9.74 -2.24 3.07
C LEU A 84 -8.64 -1.37 3.67
N VAL A 85 -7.47 -1.94 3.91
CA VAL A 85 -6.27 -1.21 4.34
C VAL A 85 -5.12 -1.50 3.39
N VAL A 86 -4.55 -0.44 2.81
CA VAL A 86 -3.40 -0.52 1.89
C VAL A 86 -2.20 0.14 2.56
N HIS A 87 -1.17 -0.63 2.87
CA HIS A 87 0.14 -0.12 3.27
C HIS A 87 1.01 0.08 2.02
N ASN A 88 1.19 1.35 1.61
CA ASN A 88 1.93 1.73 0.41
C ASN A 88 3.12 2.64 0.74
N ILE A 89 4.02 2.15 1.59
CA ILE A 89 5.23 2.88 2.01
C ILE A 89 6.47 2.18 1.44
N ASP A 90 7.25 2.93 0.67
CA ASP A 90 8.58 2.50 0.19
C ASP A 90 9.57 2.33 1.35
N GLY A 91 9.62 3.32 2.25
CA GLY A 91 10.42 3.28 3.48
C GLY A 91 11.90 3.62 3.31
N ARG A 92 12.43 3.67 2.10
CA ARG A 92 13.84 4.03 1.87
C ARG A 92 14.13 5.44 2.38
N VAL A 93 15.25 5.59 3.10
CA VAL A 93 15.75 6.91 3.49
C VAL A 93 16.67 7.48 2.40
N GLN A 94 16.71 8.79 2.31
CA GLN A 94 17.64 9.47 1.40
C GLN A 94 19.08 9.14 1.82
N GLY A 95 19.94 8.81 0.86
CA GLY A 95 21.35 8.47 1.11
C GLY A 95 21.65 6.96 1.18
N ILE A 96 20.65 6.10 1.45
CA ILE A 96 20.87 4.63 1.41
C ILE A 96 20.72 4.06 -0.01
N PHE A 97 20.14 4.82 -0.93
CA PHE A 97 19.88 4.36 -2.29
C PHE A 97 21.17 4.14 -3.08
N ARG A 98 21.32 2.93 -3.65
CA ARG A 98 22.50 2.51 -4.42
C ARG A 98 23.83 2.56 -3.66
N LYS A 99 23.80 2.39 -2.31
CA LYS A 99 25.00 2.22 -1.50
C LYS A 99 25.40 0.75 -1.41
N GLY A 100 26.68 0.48 -1.70
CA GLY A 100 27.26 -0.85 -1.49
C GLY A 100 27.21 -1.25 -0.02
N ILE A 101 27.28 -2.56 0.26
CA ILE A 101 27.18 -3.07 1.65
C ILE A 101 28.27 -2.51 2.57
N THR A 102 29.46 -2.23 2.04
CA THR A 102 30.60 -1.68 2.79
C THR A 102 30.46 -0.18 3.07
N GLU A 103 29.55 0.52 2.36
CA GLU A 103 29.35 1.97 2.45
C GLU A 103 28.00 2.33 3.06
N ALA A 104 27.11 1.36 3.22
CA ALA A 104 25.78 1.58 3.76
C ALA A 104 25.85 1.92 5.26
N ASP A 105 25.26 3.07 5.63
CA ASP A 105 25.17 3.49 7.02
C ASP A 105 24.20 2.57 7.79
N PRO A 106 24.63 1.94 8.91
CA PRO A 106 23.79 1.05 9.70
C PRO A 106 22.54 1.75 10.28
N ALA A 107 22.63 3.03 10.67
CA ALA A 107 21.49 3.76 11.20
C ALA A 107 20.42 4.00 10.10
N MET A 108 20.84 4.36 8.88
CA MET A 108 19.94 4.50 7.74
C MET A 108 19.34 3.15 7.33
N ALA A 109 20.08 2.06 7.45
CA ALA A 109 19.57 0.71 7.18
C ALA A 109 18.48 0.33 8.18
N LEU A 110 18.69 0.59 9.47
CA LEU A 110 17.69 0.36 10.53
C LEU A 110 16.45 1.25 10.33
N GLU A 111 16.65 2.51 9.99
CA GLU A 111 15.55 3.43 9.71
C GLU A 111 14.73 2.98 8.48
N THR A 112 15.39 2.49 7.42
CA THR A 112 14.70 1.91 6.26
C THR A 112 13.84 0.70 6.67
N LEU A 113 14.36 -0.18 7.51
CA LEU A 113 13.62 -1.33 8.05
C LEU A 113 12.42 -0.86 8.89
N ARG A 114 12.62 0.14 9.75
CA ARG A 114 11.57 0.74 10.57
C ARG A 114 10.47 1.35 9.71
N ASN A 115 10.85 2.16 8.73
CA ASN A 115 9.89 2.86 7.86
C ASN A 115 9.11 1.91 6.94
N ALA A 116 9.70 0.82 6.46
CA ALA A 116 9.06 -0.10 5.52
C ALA A 116 8.39 -1.31 6.19
N ALA A 117 9.11 -2.06 7.02
CA ALA A 117 8.61 -3.31 7.58
C ALA A 117 7.92 -3.14 8.92
N PHE A 118 8.51 -2.36 9.84
CA PHE A 118 7.90 -2.15 11.14
C PHE A 118 6.61 -1.32 11.03
N SER A 119 6.58 -0.31 10.15
CA SER A 119 5.33 0.41 9.85
C SER A 119 4.24 -0.52 9.29
N ALA A 120 4.62 -1.46 8.42
CA ALA A 120 3.69 -2.48 7.91
C ALA A 120 3.12 -3.35 9.03
N PHE A 121 3.98 -3.75 10.00
CA PHE A 121 3.54 -4.49 11.18
C PHE A 121 2.50 -3.69 11.99
N LEU A 122 2.78 -2.43 12.30
CA LEU A 122 1.87 -1.59 13.10
C LEU A 122 0.52 -1.38 12.40
N ILE A 123 0.54 -1.05 11.12
CA ILE A 123 -0.68 -0.85 10.32
C ILE A 123 -1.45 -2.16 10.19
N GLY A 124 -0.77 -3.26 9.87
CA GLY A 124 -1.39 -4.58 9.75
C GLY A 124 -2.03 -5.05 11.06
N GLN A 125 -1.36 -4.84 12.19
CA GLN A 125 -1.86 -5.19 13.51
C GLN A 125 -3.15 -4.42 13.87
N GLN A 126 -3.17 -3.10 13.68
CA GLN A 126 -4.36 -2.30 13.97
C GLN A 126 -5.52 -2.63 13.03
N ALA A 127 -5.23 -2.82 11.73
CA ALA A 127 -6.22 -3.27 10.77
C ALA A 127 -6.85 -4.62 11.18
N ALA A 128 -6.01 -5.59 11.52
CA ALA A 128 -6.48 -6.92 11.93
C ALA A 128 -7.34 -6.88 13.20
N ARG A 129 -6.95 -6.06 14.20
CA ARG A 129 -7.73 -5.88 15.44
C ARG A 129 -9.15 -5.40 15.16
N LEU A 130 -9.31 -4.42 14.27
CA LEU A 130 -10.62 -3.87 13.93
C LEU A 130 -11.42 -4.81 13.01
N MET A 131 -10.76 -5.41 12.02
CA MET A 131 -11.43 -6.28 11.04
C MET A 131 -11.97 -7.56 11.64
N ARG A 132 -11.38 -8.09 12.73
CA ARG A 132 -11.91 -9.26 13.43
C ARG A 132 -13.37 -9.09 13.84
N ASP A 133 -13.75 -7.88 14.24
CA ASP A 133 -15.08 -7.56 14.76
C ASP A 133 -16.06 -7.14 13.64
N ASN A 134 -15.58 -6.99 12.40
CA ASN A 134 -16.45 -6.72 11.26
C ASN A 134 -17.35 -7.92 10.95
N LYS A 135 -18.58 -7.62 10.49
CA LYS A 135 -19.44 -8.65 9.90
C LYS A 135 -18.90 -9.03 8.53
N PRO A 136 -18.89 -10.32 8.17
CA PRO A 136 -18.53 -10.74 6.83
C PRO A 136 -19.45 -10.08 5.77
N ASP A 137 -18.87 -9.72 4.64
CA ASP A 137 -19.60 -9.27 3.45
C ASP A 137 -20.23 -10.46 2.68
N THR A 138 -20.80 -10.20 1.50
CA THR A 138 -21.40 -11.23 0.64
C THR A 138 -20.39 -12.25 0.10
N ASN A 139 -19.09 -11.90 0.08
CA ASN A 139 -17.99 -12.78 -0.34
C ASN A 139 -17.40 -13.56 0.84
N GLY A 140 -17.91 -13.34 2.05
CA GLY A 140 -17.47 -13.96 3.28
C GLY A 140 -16.21 -13.29 3.88
N ALA A 141 -15.86 -12.10 3.42
CA ALA A 141 -14.71 -11.33 3.90
C ALA A 141 -15.12 -10.34 5.01
N LYS A 142 -14.30 -10.26 6.06
CA LYS A 142 -14.40 -9.24 7.11
C LYS A 142 -13.56 -7.99 6.79
N GLY A 143 -12.62 -8.13 5.88
CA GLY A 143 -11.75 -7.08 5.38
C GLY A 143 -10.56 -7.61 4.60
N THR A 144 -9.79 -6.68 4.03
CA THR A 144 -8.60 -6.96 3.22
C THR A 144 -7.45 -6.05 3.63
N ILE A 145 -6.28 -6.63 3.85
CA ILE A 145 -5.03 -5.91 4.12
C ILE A 145 -4.08 -6.15 2.96
N ILE A 146 -3.62 -5.10 2.31
CA ILE A 146 -2.70 -5.17 1.17
C ILE A 146 -1.38 -4.49 1.54
N PHE A 147 -0.29 -5.23 1.40
CA PHE A 147 1.06 -4.71 1.51
C PHE A 147 1.64 -4.51 0.11
N THR A 148 1.75 -3.25 -0.33
CA THR A 148 2.57 -2.93 -1.50
C THR A 148 4.03 -3.24 -1.17
N ASN A 149 4.67 -4.01 -2.04
CA ASN A 149 6.07 -4.36 -1.90
C ASN A 149 6.81 -4.02 -3.21
N ALA A 150 8.07 -4.34 -3.30
CA ALA A 150 8.91 -4.02 -4.46
C ALA A 150 9.63 -5.25 -4.98
N SER A 151 10.27 -5.13 -6.15
CA SER A 151 11.15 -6.17 -6.73
C SER A 151 12.20 -6.71 -5.76
N ALA A 152 12.64 -5.89 -4.81
CA ALA A 152 13.58 -6.30 -3.76
C ALA A 152 13.00 -7.36 -2.78
N ALA A 153 11.69 -7.60 -2.79
CA ALA A 153 11.06 -8.72 -2.12
C ALA A 153 11.23 -10.06 -2.85
N LEU A 154 11.56 -10.02 -4.14
CA LEU A 154 11.71 -11.19 -5.01
C LEU A 154 13.18 -11.54 -5.24
N LYS A 155 14.02 -10.52 -5.39
CA LYS A 155 15.43 -10.65 -5.73
C LYS A 155 16.26 -9.55 -5.05
N GLY A 156 17.42 -9.91 -4.49
CA GLY A 156 18.38 -8.94 -3.95
C GLY A 156 19.18 -8.30 -5.08
N PHE A 157 19.17 -6.98 -5.17
CA PHE A 157 20.00 -6.26 -6.14
C PHE A 157 21.32 -5.83 -5.49
N PRO A 158 22.44 -5.75 -6.25
CA PRO A 158 23.65 -5.10 -5.81
C PRO A 158 23.35 -3.67 -5.31
N ALA A 159 24.07 -3.22 -4.28
CA ALA A 159 23.90 -1.89 -3.67
C ALA A 159 22.47 -1.57 -3.20
N SER A 160 21.72 -2.58 -2.75
CA SER A 160 20.34 -2.46 -2.28
C SER A 160 20.05 -3.29 -1.03
N ALA A 161 21.07 -3.67 -0.26
CA ALA A 161 20.95 -4.63 0.84
C ALA A 161 19.93 -4.19 1.90
N ALA A 162 19.97 -2.94 2.36
CA ALA A 162 19.04 -2.41 3.37
C ALA A 162 17.58 -2.42 2.86
N PHE A 163 17.36 -2.07 1.62
CA PHE A 163 16.01 -2.09 1.03
C PHE A 163 15.52 -3.53 0.80
N ALA A 164 16.39 -4.43 0.33
CA ALA A 164 16.04 -5.83 0.17
C ALA A 164 15.68 -6.48 1.51
N MET A 165 16.45 -6.21 2.57
CA MET A 165 16.15 -6.65 3.93
C MET A 165 14.75 -6.18 4.37
N ALA A 166 14.43 -4.91 4.16
CA ALA A 166 13.13 -4.35 4.54
C ALA A 166 11.96 -4.94 3.73
N CYS A 167 12.13 -5.14 2.42
CA CYS A 167 11.11 -5.75 1.57
C CYS A 167 10.88 -7.22 1.90
N GLN A 168 11.94 -7.99 2.17
CA GLN A 168 11.84 -9.39 2.59
C GLN A 168 11.20 -9.52 3.98
N ALA A 169 11.53 -8.62 4.92
CA ALA A 169 10.88 -8.59 6.23
C ALA A 169 9.35 -8.33 6.10
N LYS A 170 8.94 -7.41 5.21
CA LYS A 170 7.52 -7.16 4.91
C LYS A 170 6.85 -8.40 4.29
N SER A 171 7.53 -9.12 3.39
CA SER A 171 7.01 -10.38 2.83
C SER A 171 6.80 -11.45 3.89
N GLY A 172 7.77 -11.63 4.80
CA GLY A 172 7.65 -12.56 5.93
C GLY A 172 6.50 -12.22 6.87
N LEU A 173 6.33 -10.92 7.18
CA LEU A 173 5.19 -10.42 7.93
C LEU A 173 3.87 -10.77 7.24
N ALA A 174 3.73 -10.43 5.97
CA ALA A 174 2.52 -10.69 5.19
C ALA A 174 2.17 -12.18 5.14
N GLN A 175 3.18 -13.05 4.97
CA GLN A 175 2.99 -14.50 4.99
C GLN A 175 2.46 -15.02 6.32
N SER A 176 3.03 -14.55 7.43
CA SER A 176 2.58 -14.94 8.77
C SER A 176 1.14 -14.49 9.02
N MET A 177 0.86 -13.21 8.72
CA MET A 177 -0.48 -12.63 8.87
C MET A 177 -1.52 -13.34 8.00
N ALA A 178 -1.18 -13.69 6.75
CA ALA A 178 -2.10 -14.39 5.87
C ALA A 178 -2.53 -15.75 6.46
N ARG A 179 -1.57 -16.54 6.94
CA ARG A 179 -1.85 -17.85 7.56
C ARG A 179 -2.70 -17.74 8.82
N GLU A 180 -2.48 -16.69 9.60
CA GLU A 180 -3.22 -16.45 10.84
C GLU A 180 -4.63 -15.90 10.59
N LEU A 181 -4.77 -14.94 9.66
CA LEU A 181 -5.96 -14.11 9.54
C LEU A 181 -6.95 -14.57 8.46
N MET A 182 -6.49 -15.20 7.37
CA MET A 182 -7.39 -15.71 6.33
C MET A 182 -8.41 -16.74 6.89
N PRO A 183 -8.05 -17.67 7.77
CA PRO A 183 -9.04 -18.54 8.41
C PRO A 183 -10.07 -17.80 9.26
N GLN A 184 -9.75 -16.57 9.69
CA GLN A 184 -10.64 -15.71 10.46
C GLN A 184 -11.52 -14.80 9.59
N GLY A 185 -11.39 -14.88 8.26
CA GLY A 185 -12.17 -14.10 7.29
C GLY A 185 -11.51 -12.77 6.87
N ILE A 186 -10.23 -12.56 7.15
CA ILE A 186 -9.48 -11.36 6.74
C ILE A 186 -8.50 -11.74 5.65
N ASN A 187 -8.69 -11.20 4.44
CA ASN A 187 -7.76 -11.40 3.34
C ASN A 187 -6.47 -10.59 3.57
N VAL A 188 -5.31 -11.21 3.37
CA VAL A 188 -4.01 -10.54 3.44
C VAL A 188 -3.24 -10.80 2.16
N ALA A 189 -2.85 -9.75 1.45
CA ALA A 189 -2.12 -9.86 0.20
C ALA A 189 -0.78 -9.11 0.24
N ASN A 190 0.27 -9.75 -0.28
CA ASN A 190 1.56 -9.16 -0.59
C ASN A 190 1.63 -8.89 -2.10
N VAL A 191 1.88 -7.63 -2.49
CA VAL A 191 1.91 -7.25 -3.90
C VAL A 191 3.26 -6.62 -4.28
N PRO A 192 4.26 -7.44 -4.62
CA PRO A 192 5.52 -6.94 -5.15
C PRO A 192 5.32 -6.29 -6.53
N ILE A 193 5.72 -5.03 -6.66
CA ILE A 193 5.76 -4.32 -7.93
C ILE A 193 7.19 -4.44 -8.48
N ASP A 194 7.36 -5.31 -9.47
CA ASP A 194 8.66 -5.55 -10.11
C ASP A 194 8.83 -4.60 -11.29
N ALA A 195 8.84 -3.29 -10.98
CA ALA A 195 8.92 -2.22 -11.96
C ALA A 195 9.26 -0.86 -11.34
N ALA A 196 9.61 0.10 -12.20
CA ALA A 196 9.43 1.51 -11.90
C ALA A 196 7.95 1.90 -12.07
N ILE A 197 7.45 2.78 -11.20
CA ILE A 197 6.07 3.26 -11.26
C ILE A 197 6.02 4.52 -12.12
N GLY A 198 5.20 4.50 -13.18
CA GLY A 198 4.97 5.64 -14.05
C GLY A 198 3.62 6.28 -13.74
N TRP A 199 3.61 7.51 -13.23
CA TRP A 199 2.38 8.29 -13.07
C TRP A 199 2.38 9.49 -14.01
N THR A 200 1.20 9.91 -14.44
CA THR A 200 1.03 11.11 -15.25
C THR A 200 1.16 12.34 -14.36
N GLN A 201 2.01 13.30 -14.75
CA GLN A 201 2.19 14.59 -14.08
C GLN A 201 1.07 15.56 -14.50
N ASP A 202 0.99 16.71 -13.83
CA ASP A 202 -0.04 17.73 -14.09
C ASP A 202 0.03 18.29 -15.51
N ASP A 203 1.21 18.28 -16.15
CA ASP A 203 1.44 18.70 -17.53
C ASP A 203 1.12 17.61 -18.58
N GLY A 204 0.59 16.46 -18.15
CA GLY A 204 0.27 15.34 -19.02
C GLY A 204 1.46 14.44 -19.36
N THR A 205 2.68 14.76 -18.92
CA THR A 205 3.84 13.89 -19.12
C THR A 205 3.86 12.75 -18.11
N ARG A 206 4.40 11.59 -18.50
CA ARG A 206 4.71 10.51 -17.57
C ARG A 206 6.12 10.69 -17.02
N ALA A 207 6.24 10.64 -15.68
CA ALA A 207 7.55 10.60 -15.05
C ALA A 207 8.22 9.25 -15.34
N HIS A 208 9.30 9.30 -16.12
CA HIS A 208 10.15 8.14 -16.38
C HIS A 208 11.32 8.10 -15.40
N ARG A 209 11.45 7.02 -14.63
CA ARG A 209 12.67 6.77 -13.83
C ARG A 209 13.88 6.39 -14.70
N LEU A 210 13.63 5.85 -15.89
CA LEU A 210 14.64 5.44 -16.84
C LEU A 210 14.56 6.39 -18.03
N ALA A 211 15.37 7.45 -18.00
CA ALA A 211 15.57 8.32 -19.16
C ALA A 211 16.02 7.46 -20.35
N GLY A 212 15.37 7.61 -21.50
CA GLY A 212 15.78 7.02 -22.76
C GLY A 212 15.04 5.76 -23.22
N THR A 213 14.03 5.28 -22.52
CA THR A 213 13.17 4.21 -23.06
C THR A 213 11.98 4.82 -23.80
N THR A 214 11.87 4.48 -25.08
CA THR A 214 10.79 4.93 -25.98
C THR A 214 9.66 3.92 -26.14
N VAL A 215 9.67 2.83 -25.37
CA VAL A 215 8.66 1.79 -25.42
C VAL A 215 7.49 2.17 -24.55
N ASP A 216 6.31 2.25 -25.12
CA ASP A 216 5.07 2.43 -24.38
C ASP A 216 4.86 1.29 -23.40
N ASP A 217 4.29 1.61 -22.22
CA ASP A 217 3.99 0.66 -21.15
C ASP A 217 5.22 -0.08 -20.57
N ASN A 218 6.39 0.56 -20.60
CA ASN A 218 7.61 0.02 -19.98
C ASN A 218 7.69 0.23 -18.46
N MET A 219 6.72 0.94 -17.87
CA MET A 219 6.60 1.19 -16.44
C MET A 219 5.25 0.66 -15.94
N ALA A 220 5.19 0.28 -14.67
CA ALA A 220 3.92 -0.10 -14.06
C ALA A 220 3.00 1.13 -13.93
N ASP A 221 1.80 1.02 -14.48
CA ASP A 221 0.77 2.04 -14.37
C ASP A 221 0.09 1.95 -13.01
N PRO A 222 0.12 3.02 -12.19
CA PRO A 222 -0.49 3.00 -10.86
C PRO A 222 -2.01 2.83 -10.89
N ASP A 223 -2.70 3.21 -11.97
CA ASP A 223 -4.14 3.00 -12.09
C ASP A 223 -4.45 1.49 -12.26
N ARG A 224 -3.65 0.77 -13.03
CA ARG A 224 -3.77 -0.70 -13.19
C ARG A 224 -3.39 -1.45 -11.92
N ILE A 225 -2.45 -0.91 -11.14
CA ILE A 225 -2.14 -1.45 -9.80
C ILE A 225 -3.35 -1.26 -8.87
N ALA A 226 -3.98 -0.09 -8.88
CA ALA A 226 -5.17 0.17 -8.06
C ALA A 226 -6.35 -0.74 -8.44
N GLU A 227 -6.56 -1.02 -9.72
CA GLU A 227 -7.56 -2.01 -10.20
C GLU A 227 -7.30 -3.40 -9.60
N THR A 228 -6.03 -3.83 -9.58
CA THR A 228 -5.64 -5.11 -8.97
C THR A 228 -5.95 -5.12 -7.47
N TYR A 229 -5.71 -4.01 -6.75
CA TYR A 229 -6.02 -3.93 -5.32
C TYR A 229 -7.52 -4.00 -5.06
N LEU A 230 -8.32 -3.33 -5.88
CA LEU A 230 -9.78 -3.43 -5.81
C LEU A 230 -10.28 -4.85 -6.09
N GLN A 231 -9.69 -5.54 -7.08
CA GLN A 231 -10.01 -6.94 -7.37
C GLN A 231 -9.67 -7.86 -6.19
N LEU A 232 -8.49 -7.69 -5.56
CA LEU A 232 -8.11 -8.43 -4.36
C LEU A 232 -9.12 -8.25 -3.22
N HIS A 233 -9.61 -7.03 -3.02
CA HIS A 233 -10.61 -6.74 -2.02
C HIS A 233 -11.97 -7.40 -2.32
N ARG A 234 -12.31 -7.54 -3.58
CA ARG A 234 -13.59 -8.12 -4.05
C ARG A 234 -13.57 -9.63 -4.28
N GLN A 235 -12.43 -10.29 -4.07
CA GLN A 235 -12.33 -11.74 -4.23
C GLN A 235 -13.22 -12.49 -3.25
N HIS A 236 -13.90 -13.51 -3.75
CA HIS A 236 -14.58 -14.47 -2.88
C HIS A 236 -13.56 -15.27 -2.08
N ARG A 237 -13.87 -15.52 -0.80
CA ARG A 237 -12.94 -16.19 0.15
C ARG A 237 -12.43 -17.57 -0.28
N SER A 238 -13.10 -18.23 -1.22
CA SER A 238 -12.65 -19.53 -1.74
C SER A 238 -11.46 -19.43 -2.71
N THR A 239 -11.09 -18.22 -3.15
CA THR A 239 -10.06 -18.00 -4.16
C THR A 239 -9.18 -16.79 -3.83
N TRP A 240 -8.96 -16.49 -2.56
CA TRP A 240 -8.09 -15.40 -2.14
C TRP A 240 -6.65 -15.60 -2.61
N ALA A 241 -6.11 -14.62 -3.31
CA ALA A 241 -4.71 -14.58 -3.70
C ALA A 241 -3.87 -13.96 -2.57
N PHE A 242 -2.83 -14.68 -2.13
CA PHE A 242 -1.89 -14.17 -1.15
C PHE A 242 -0.82 -13.28 -1.81
N GLU A 243 -0.21 -13.72 -2.89
CA GLU A 243 0.88 -12.98 -3.55
C GLU A 243 0.59 -12.79 -5.04
N ILE A 244 0.68 -11.54 -5.48
CA ILE A 244 0.56 -11.17 -6.90
C ILE A 244 1.73 -10.27 -7.26
N VAL A 245 2.58 -10.73 -8.16
CA VAL A 245 3.69 -9.94 -8.70
C VAL A 245 3.22 -9.18 -9.93
N LEU A 246 3.30 -7.85 -9.88
CA LEU A 246 2.94 -6.99 -11.00
C LEU A 246 4.19 -6.45 -11.68
N ARG A 247 4.24 -6.55 -13.00
CA ARG A 247 5.36 -6.04 -13.80
C ARG A 247 4.91 -5.66 -15.22
N PRO A 248 5.59 -4.72 -15.88
CA PRO A 248 5.37 -4.46 -17.30
C PRO A 248 5.78 -5.68 -18.14
N TRP A 249 5.17 -5.80 -19.31
CA TRP A 249 5.43 -6.91 -20.23
C TRP A 249 6.89 -7.01 -20.73
N VAL A 250 7.64 -5.92 -20.67
CA VAL A 250 9.06 -5.84 -21.07
C VAL A 250 10.06 -6.10 -19.94
N GLU A 251 9.58 -6.29 -18.68
CA GLU A 251 10.47 -6.53 -17.55
C GLU A 251 11.18 -7.86 -17.69
N LYS A 252 12.51 -7.83 -17.49
CA LYS A 252 13.37 -9.03 -17.49
C LYS A 252 13.49 -9.57 -16.07
N TRP A 253 13.19 -10.84 -15.89
CA TRP A 253 13.14 -11.50 -14.58
C TRP A 253 13.74 -12.90 -14.58
#